data_b73adfd936695dd0d90a02a88fcfbfe4
#
_entry.id   b73adfd936695dd0d90a02a88fcfbfe4
#
_cell.length_a   1.000
_cell.length_b   1.000
_cell.length_c   1.000
_cell.angle_alpha   90.00
_cell.angle_beta   90.00
_cell.angle_gamma   90.00
#
_symmetry.space_group_name_H-M   'P 1'
#
loop_
_entity.id
_entity.type
_entity.pdbx_description
1 polymer ?
#
loop_
_entity_poly.entity_id
_entity_poly.type
_entity_poly.pdbx_seq_one_letter_code
_entity_poly.pdbx_strand_id
1 'polypeptide(L)'
;VALVLPGLILLVFAGINRSWSMVKAIFDWRGILAFCAVCFPWYAYMYSVHGQDFIDGFLGLHNVTRATQSEHPEDNVWWYYLAIFLGASMPWTGAVIYGIIDGLKQRHTGFIYNMTWGVGIVLFYTLMATKYPLYTFVSLVPFSAIGAMGVMKLIRRGKSRTLKWIIVGPTLLLWLAYVAGSFFAPWGFYFLLYVVVAIAVLLMLHAWFTRRGYRLVTIIVLGTMVISSIVVVEGLEPFIKQRSNIDVVPVVDSYDGDIYYYNGYSTAAVYYTGHKIIKINGDESRWDDRDKLKKRSAEWSKKYLMEQVNEEEFNKIIASGKPVMLIVPKGEIKHFRQSS
;
A
#
# COMPACT_ATOMS: atom_id res chain seq x y z
N VAL A 1 13.57 8.44 5.50
CA VAL A 1 13.45 7.59 4.28
C VAL A 1 13.43 8.45 3.02
N ALA A 2 12.57 9.48 2.94
CA ALA A 2 12.35 10.30 1.73
C ALA A 2 13.61 11.01 1.20
N LEU A 3 14.59 11.32 2.04
CA LEU A 3 15.86 11.93 1.65
C LEU A 3 16.93 10.87 1.38
N VAL A 4 17.06 9.92 2.31
CA VAL A 4 18.17 8.94 2.31
C VAL A 4 18.05 8.00 1.12
N LEU A 5 16.86 7.51 0.83
CA LEU A 5 16.64 6.50 -0.22
C LEU A 5 16.92 7.05 -1.64
N PRO A 6 16.37 8.20 -2.07
CA PRO A 6 16.72 8.80 -3.36
C PRO A 6 18.22 9.15 -3.45
N GLY A 7 18.80 9.69 -2.38
CA GLY A 7 20.24 10.00 -2.33
C GLY A 7 21.10 8.76 -2.54
N LEU A 8 20.78 7.65 -1.86
CA LEU A 8 21.48 6.37 -2.01
C LEU A 8 21.35 5.81 -3.42
N ILE A 9 20.13 5.85 -4.01
CA ILE A 9 19.89 5.41 -5.39
C ILE A 9 20.75 6.20 -6.38
N LEU A 10 20.79 7.52 -6.24
CA LEU A 10 21.59 8.37 -7.11
C LEU A 10 23.11 8.13 -6.94
N LEU A 11 23.58 7.92 -5.72
CA LEU A 11 24.98 7.58 -5.45
C LEU A 11 25.38 6.23 -6.05
N VAL A 12 24.53 5.20 -5.90
CA VAL A 12 24.76 3.89 -6.52
C VAL A 12 24.78 4.01 -8.05
N PHE A 13 23.82 4.76 -8.62
CA PHE A 13 23.80 5.01 -10.07
C PHE A 13 25.04 5.75 -10.55
N ALA A 14 25.48 6.79 -9.84
CA ALA A 14 26.72 7.52 -10.16
C ALA A 14 27.96 6.61 -10.06
N GLY A 15 27.99 5.73 -9.06
CA GLY A 15 29.06 4.73 -8.89
C GLY A 15 29.12 3.72 -10.04
N ILE A 16 27.97 3.17 -10.46
CA ILE A 16 27.88 2.23 -11.60
C ILE A 16 28.38 2.91 -12.89
N ASN A 17 28.03 4.18 -13.11
CA ASN A 17 28.45 4.94 -14.27
C ASN A 17 29.85 5.55 -14.13
N ARG A 18 30.53 5.38 -13.00
CA ARG A 18 31.82 6.00 -12.67
C ARG A 18 31.83 7.51 -12.89
N SER A 19 30.72 8.18 -12.61
CA SER A 19 30.51 9.60 -12.86
C SER A 19 30.76 10.44 -11.60
N TRP A 20 31.97 10.92 -11.40
CA TRP A 20 32.31 11.79 -10.29
C TRP A 20 31.61 13.15 -10.36
N SER A 21 31.26 13.61 -11.55
CA SER A 21 30.49 14.84 -11.76
C SER A 21 29.08 14.73 -11.17
N MET A 22 28.41 13.56 -11.29
CA MET A 22 27.11 13.31 -10.66
C MET A 22 27.21 13.33 -9.14
N VAL A 23 28.26 12.71 -8.57
CA VAL A 23 28.48 12.75 -7.10
C VAL A 23 28.62 14.19 -6.63
N LYS A 24 29.45 15.00 -7.32
CA LYS A 24 29.59 16.43 -6.98
C LYS A 24 28.26 17.20 -7.10
N ALA A 25 27.44 16.91 -8.10
CA ALA A 25 26.14 17.54 -8.27
C ALA A 25 25.15 17.20 -7.15
N ILE A 26 25.18 15.96 -6.63
CA ILE A 26 24.35 15.55 -5.49
C ILE A 26 24.69 16.33 -4.22
N PHE A 27 25.98 16.63 -4.02
CA PHE A 27 26.50 17.36 -2.87
C PHE A 27 26.75 18.85 -3.16
N ASP A 28 26.07 19.42 -4.17
CA ASP A 28 26.14 20.88 -4.41
C ASP A 28 25.54 21.63 -3.21
N TRP A 29 26.35 22.48 -2.59
CA TRP A 29 25.98 23.22 -1.39
C TRP A 29 24.75 24.12 -1.61
N ARG A 30 24.55 24.62 -2.83
CA ARG A 30 23.39 25.48 -3.20
C ARG A 30 22.09 24.67 -3.14
N GLY A 31 22.11 23.43 -3.66
CA GLY A 31 21.00 22.52 -3.57
C GLY A 31 20.69 22.12 -2.12
N ILE A 32 21.72 21.83 -1.33
CA ILE A 32 21.58 21.52 0.09
C ILE A 32 21.00 22.72 0.86
N LEU A 33 21.50 23.93 0.61
CA LEU A 33 20.97 25.14 1.24
C LEU A 33 19.51 25.38 0.89
N ALA A 34 19.15 25.28 -0.39
CA ALA A 34 17.77 25.43 -0.84
C ALA A 34 16.84 24.37 -0.20
N PHE A 35 17.28 23.11 -0.15
CA PHE A 35 16.56 22.04 0.55
C PHE A 35 16.36 22.37 2.04
N CYS A 36 17.41 22.74 2.74
CA CYS A 36 17.33 23.11 4.15
C CYS A 36 16.42 24.32 4.39
N ALA A 37 16.50 25.35 3.54
CA ALA A 37 15.66 26.54 3.66
C ALA A 37 14.16 26.23 3.51
N VAL A 38 13.80 25.25 2.69
CA VAL A 38 12.40 24.82 2.50
C VAL A 38 11.93 23.87 3.61
N CYS A 39 12.75 22.87 3.95
CA CYS A 39 12.33 21.80 4.86
C CYS A 39 12.48 22.19 6.35
N PHE A 40 13.58 22.85 6.72
CA PHE A 40 13.92 23.11 8.12
C PHE A 40 12.88 23.93 8.89
N PRO A 41 12.26 24.98 8.33
CA PRO A 41 11.27 25.78 9.05
C PRO A 41 10.10 24.95 9.59
N TRP A 42 9.61 23.96 8.80
CA TRP A 42 8.52 23.10 9.25
C TRP A 42 8.95 22.19 10.40
N TYR A 43 10.13 21.55 10.29
CA TYR A 43 10.64 20.69 11.36
C TYR A 43 10.94 21.48 12.63
N ALA A 44 11.50 22.69 12.51
CA ALA A 44 11.74 23.58 13.65
C ALA A 44 10.44 23.99 14.33
N TYR A 45 9.41 24.34 13.56
CA TYR A 45 8.08 24.67 14.08
C TYR A 45 7.46 23.47 14.81
N MET A 46 7.45 22.29 14.19
CA MET A 46 6.89 21.08 14.82
C MET A 46 7.61 20.73 16.12
N TYR A 47 8.94 20.88 16.15
CA TYR A 47 9.72 20.68 17.38
C TYR A 47 9.39 21.74 18.45
N SER A 48 9.20 22.99 18.07
CA SER A 48 8.85 24.07 19.03
C SER A 48 7.45 23.86 19.66
N VAL A 49 6.51 23.24 18.93
CA VAL A 49 5.14 23.00 19.41
C VAL A 49 5.04 21.70 20.21
N HIS A 50 5.67 20.62 19.74
CA HIS A 50 5.48 19.26 20.28
C HIS A 50 6.72 18.73 21.03
N GLY A 51 7.86 19.43 20.99
CA GLY A 51 9.07 19.05 21.71
C GLY A 51 9.56 17.64 21.40
N GLN A 52 9.88 16.89 22.46
CA GLN A 52 10.42 15.54 22.36
C GLN A 52 9.44 14.55 21.75
N ASP A 53 8.12 14.70 21.96
CA ASP A 53 7.09 13.82 21.40
C ASP A 53 7.12 13.78 19.87
N PHE A 54 7.46 14.93 19.23
CA PHE A 54 7.66 14.97 17.79
C PHE A 54 8.87 14.13 17.35
N ILE A 55 9.97 14.21 18.08
CA ILE A 55 11.18 13.42 17.77
C ILE A 55 10.89 11.93 17.94
N ASP A 56 10.28 11.54 19.06
CA ASP A 56 9.99 10.14 19.38
C ASP A 56 8.96 9.56 18.44
N GLY A 57 7.92 10.29 18.07
CA GLY A 57 6.93 9.87 17.08
C GLY A 57 7.52 9.82 15.67
N PHE A 58 8.10 10.92 15.19
CA PHE A 58 8.52 11.05 13.80
C PHE A 58 9.80 10.25 13.49
N LEU A 59 10.87 10.46 14.25
CA LEU A 59 12.15 9.76 14.04
C LEU A 59 12.15 8.39 14.71
N GLY A 60 11.71 8.30 15.97
CA GLY A 60 11.68 7.07 16.73
C GLY A 60 10.70 6.05 16.13
N LEU A 61 9.40 6.25 16.32
CA LEU A 61 8.37 5.29 15.96
C LEU A 61 8.30 5.05 14.44
N HIS A 62 8.13 6.12 13.66
CA HIS A 62 7.85 6.00 12.23
C HIS A 62 9.07 5.69 11.36
N ASN A 63 10.29 5.84 11.85
CA ASN A 63 11.49 5.50 11.10
C ASN A 63 12.28 4.35 11.75
N VAL A 64 12.78 4.54 12.97
CA VAL A 64 13.68 3.56 13.60
C VAL A 64 12.90 2.31 14.02
N THR A 65 11.81 2.46 14.77
CA THR A 65 11.06 1.31 15.29
C THR A 65 10.46 0.47 14.14
N ARG A 66 9.87 1.11 13.13
CA ARG A 66 9.35 0.41 11.95
C ARG A 66 10.42 -0.28 11.10
N ALA A 67 11.65 0.22 11.13
CA ALA A 67 12.77 -0.42 10.43
C ALA A 67 13.26 -1.67 11.15
N THR A 68 13.21 -1.70 12.49
CA THR A 68 13.84 -2.73 13.34
C THR A 68 12.84 -3.71 13.94
N GLN A 69 11.58 -3.33 14.13
CA GLN A 69 10.53 -4.15 14.74
C GLN A 69 9.33 -4.22 13.80
N SER A 70 8.86 -5.43 13.50
CA SER A 70 7.72 -5.62 12.61
C SER A 70 6.40 -5.29 13.31
N GLU A 71 5.59 -4.44 12.69
CA GLU A 71 4.19 -4.19 13.06
C GLU A 71 3.30 -5.38 12.67
N HIS A 72 3.67 -6.07 11.56
CA HIS A 72 3.00 -7.26 11.03
C HIS A 72 4.03 -8.38 10.85
N PRO A 73 4.35 -9.15 11.91
CA PRO A 73 5.38 -10.19 11.84
C PRO A 73 5.13 -11.27 10.80
N GLU A 74 3.85 -11.56 10.51
CA GLU A 74 3.41 -12.51 9.49
C GLU A 74 3.83 -12.09 8.08
N ASP A 75 3.90 -10.79 7.82
CA ASP A 75 4.29 -10.22 6.53
C ASP A 75 5.82 -10.05 6.41
N ASN A 76 6.58 -10.25 7.49
CA ASN A 76 8.03 -10.04 7.49
C ASN A 76 8.80 -11.20 6.86
N VAL A 77 8.49 -11.51 5.60
CA VAL A 77 9.16 -12.51 4.78
C VAL A 77 9.94 -11.87 3.64
N TRP A 78 11.07 -12.47 3.23
CA TRP A 78 11.97 -11.88 2.21
C TRP A 78 11.33 -11.76 0.81
N TRP A 79 10.39 -12.64 0.47
CA TRP A 79 9.70 -12.66 -0.83
C TRP A 79 8.46 -11.77 -0.89
N TYR A 80 8.06 -11.11 0.21
CA TYR A 80 6.85 -10.29 0.31
C TYR A 80 6.71 -9.30 -0.87
N TYR A 81 7.72 -8.47 -1.08
CA TYR A 81 7.65 -7.48 -2.15
C TYR A 81 7.80 -8.06 -3.56
N LEU A 82 8.38 -9.25 -3.70
CA LEU A 82 8.37 -9.95 -4.99
C LEU A 82 6.95 -10.38 -5.37
N ALA A 83 6.19 -10.94 -4.43
CA ALA A 83 4.79 -11.30 -4.64
C ALA A 83 3.92 -10.06 -4.93
N ILE A 84 4.06 -9.00 -4.10
CA ILE A 84 3.36 -7.73 -4.32
C ILE A 84 3.67 -7.15 -5.71
N PHE A 85 4.94 -7.14 -6.13
CA PHE A 85 5.35 -6.63 -7.42
C PHE A 85 4.72 -7.42 -8.59
N LEU A 86 4.70 -8.74 -8.52
CA LEU A 86 4.09 -9.58 -9.57
C LEU A 86 2.61 -9.27 -9.75
N GLY A 87 1.87 -9.04 -8.66
CA GLY A 87 0.47 -8.64 -8.71
C GLY A 87 0.27 -7.19 -9.14
N ALA A 88 0.99 -6.26 -8.51
CA ALA A 88 0.83 -4.81 -8.74
C ALA A 88 1.27 -4.36 -10.14
N SER A 89 2.19 -5.08 -10.79
CA SER A 89 2.63 -4.78 -12.17
C SER A 89 1.70 -5.36 -13.24
N MET A 90 0.65 -6.11 -12.87
CA MET A 90 -0.33 -6.62 -13.83
C MET A 90 -1.07 -5.48 -14.55
N PRO A 91 -1.36 -5.62 -15.85
CA PRO A 91 -1.06 -6.75 -16.74
C PRO A 91 0.34 -6.68 -17.39
N TRP A 92 1.20 -5.74 -16.96
CA TRP A 92 2.48 -5.44 -17.59
C TRP A 92 3.65 -6.27 -17.07
N THR A 93 3.42 -7.17 -16.12
CA THR A 93 4.46 -8.01 -15.49
C THR A 93 5.35 -8.72 -16.51
N GLY A 94 4.75 -9.33 -17.54
CA GLY A 94 5.51 -9.98 -18.61
C GLY A 94 6.37 -9.00 -19.43
N ALA A 95 5.85 -7.79 -19.69
CA ALA A 95 6.58 -6.73 -20.36
C ALA A 95 7.78 -6.23 -19.55
N VAL A 96 7.61 -6.09 -18.23
CA VAL A 96 8.69 -5.69 -17.31
C VAL A 96 9.78 -6.75 -17.28
N ILE A 97 9.41 -8.02 -17.11
CA ILE A 97 10.38 -9.14 -17.09
C ILE A 97 11.16 -9.18 -18.41
N TYR A 98 10.45 -9.08 -19.54
CA TYR A 98 11.12 -9.02 -20.86
C TYR A 98 12.05 -7.82 -20.97
N GLY A 99 11.59 -6.63 -20.53
CA GLY A 99 12.38 -5.41 -20.55
C GLY A 99 13.65 -5.51 -19.69
N ILE A 100 13.57 -6.16 -18.52
CA ILE A 100 14.73 -6.44 -17.66
C ILE A 100 15.72 -7.37 -18.38
N ILE A 101 15.26 -8.51 -18.91
CA ILE A 101 16.11 -9.48 -19.60
C ILE A 101 16.82 -8.84 -20.82
N ASP A 102 16.10 -8.05 -21.59
CA ASP A 102 16.66 -7.36 -22.75
C ASP A 102 17.62 -6.24 -22.35
N GLY A 103 17.26 -5.46 -21.34
CA GLY A 103 18.07 -4.35 -20.85
C GLY A 103 19.39 -4.80 -20.21
N LEU A 104 19.41 -5.95 -19.52
CA LEU A 104 20.63 -6.56 -18.96
C LEU A 104 21.67 -6.90 -20.06
N LYS A 105 21.19 -7.21 -21.29
CA LYS A 105 22.06 -7.48 -22.42
C LYS A 105 22.66 -6.21 -23.04
N GLN A 106 21.96 -5.08 -22.98
CA GLN A 106 22.35 -3.84 -23.65
C GLN A 106 22.98 -2.81 -22.73
N ARG A 107 22.59 -2.83 -21.45
CA ARG A 107 23.13 -1.97 -20.36
C ARG A 107 23.23 -0.48 -20.70
N HIS A 108 22.24 0.07 -21.43
CA HIS A 108 22.22 1.51 -21.67
C HIS A 108 21.87 2.30 -20.40
N THR A 109 22.33 3.54 -20.30
CA THR A 109 22.23 4.38 -19.11
C THR A 109 20.81 4.52 -18.56
N GLY A 110 19.81 4.69 -19.44
CA GLY A 110 18.40 4.79 -19.00
C GLY A 110 17.88 3.49 -18.36
N PHE A 111 18.31 2.32 -18.83
CA PHE A 111 18.00 1.05 -18.22
C PHE A 111 18.68 0.92 -16.85
N ILE A 112 19.98 1.25 -16.76
CA ILE A 112 20.74 1.19 -15.50
C ILE A 112 20.10 2.11 -14.45
N TYR A 113 19.70 3.32 -14.84
CA TYR A 113 19.01 4.26 -13.92
C TYR A 113 17.72 3.68 -13.37
N ASN A 114 16.83 3.21 -14.25
CA ASN A 114 15.56 2.65 -13.84
C ASN A 114 15.71 1.37 -13.00
N MET A 115 16.67 0.50 -13.34
CA MET A 115 16.98 -0.69 -12.55
C MET A 115 17.50 -0.31 -11.15
N THR A 116 18.44 0.64 -11.06
CA THR A 116 18.99 1.09 -9.78
C THR A 116 17.88 1.68 -8.92
N TRP A 117 17.01 2.49 -9.51
CA TRP A 117 15.87 3.08 -8.78
C TRP A 117 14.87 2.00 -8.33
N GLY A 118 14.36 1.18 -9.25
CA GLY A 118 13.34 0.17 -8.93
C GLY A 118 13.83 -0.88 -7.92
N VAL A 119 15.00 -1.45 -8.20
CA VAL A 119 15.62 -2.47 -7.31
C VAL A 119 16.04 -1.86 -5.98
N GLY A 120 16.58 -0.63 -5.98
CA GLY A 120 16.97 0.07 -4.76
C GLY A 120 15.81 0.25 -3.78
N ILE A 121 14.62 0.63 -4.27
CA ILE A 121 13.40 0.73 -3.44
C ILE A 121 12.99 -0.64 -2.90
N VAL A 122 12.90 -1.65 -3.77
CA VAL A 122 12.48 -3.00 -3.36
C VAL A 122 13.43 -3.59 -2.32
N LEU A 123 14.74 -3.48 -2.54
CA LEU A 123 15.75 -3.96 -1.60
C LEU A 123 15.67 -3.22 -0.26
N PHE A 124 15.59 -1.89 -0.28
CA PHE A 124 15.52 -1.10 0.93
C PHE A 124 14.34 -1.53 1.82
N TYR A 125 13.13 -1.62 1.25
CA TYR A 125 11.96 -2.02 2.03
C TYR A 125 11.94 -3.50 2.37
N THR A 126 12.60 -4.37 1.60
CA THR A 126 12.76 -5.78 1.95
C THR A 126 13.60 -5.96 3.22
N LEU A 127 14.59 -5.08 3.43
CA LEU A 127 15.44 -5.10 4.63
C LEU A 127 14.75 -4.52 5.87
N MET A 128 13.65 -3.75 5.70
CA MET A 128 12.88 -3.23 6.83
C MET A 128 12.01 -4.33 7.47
N ALA A 129 11.87 -4.28 8.80
CA ALA A 129 11.08 -5.25 9.55
C ALA A 129 9.57 -5.09 9.28
N THR A 130 9.03 -3.86 9.33
CA THR A 130 7.63 -3.58 9.01
C THR A 130 7.44 -3.48 7.50
N LYS A 131 6.51 -4.26 6.95
CA LYS A 131 6.19 -4.29 5.53
C LYS A 131 4.75 -3.88 5.27
N TYR A 132 4.56 -2.98 4.29
CA TYR A 132 3.25 -2.61 3.76
C TYR A 132 3.26 -2.70 2.24
N PRO A 133 2.19 -3.15 1.59
CA PRO A 133 2.14 -3.28 0.12
C PRO A 133 2.47 -1.98 -0.61
N LEU A 134 2.07 -0.84 -0.04
CA LEU A 134 2.24 0.48 -0.64
C LEU A 134 3.69 1.00 -0.62
N TYR A 135 4.58 0.46 0.21
CA TYR A 135 5.94 0.98 0.32
C TYR A 135 6.74 0.87 -0.99
N THR A 136 6.50 -0.18 -1.77
CA THR A 136 7.17 -0.38 -3.06
C THR A 136 6.40 0.19 -4.25
N PHE A 137 5.26 0.87 -4.03
CA PHE A 137 4.46 1.45 -5.12
C PHE A 137 5.30 2.37 -6.03
N VAL A 138 6.20 3.16 -5.45
CA VAL A 138 7.09 4.06 -6.21
C VAL A 138 8.02 3.31 -7.16
N SER A 139 8.33 2.03 -6.90
CA SER A 139 9.15 1.19 -7.78
C SER A 139 8.43 0.81 -9.08
N LEU A 140 7.10 0.89 -9.12
CA LEU A 140 6.34 0.62 -10.35
C LEU A 140 6.68 1.60 -11.47
N VAL A 141 7.04 2.85 -11.14
CA VAL A 141 7.41 3.88 -12.13
C VAL A 141 8.62 3.45 -12.96
N PRO A 142 9.80 3.18 -12.37
CA PRO A 142 10.96 2.75 -13.13
C PRO A 142 10.77 1.39 -13.80
N PHE A 143 10.07 0.45 -13.19
CA PHE A 143 9.80 -0.84 -13.83
C PHE A 143 8.83 -0.71 -15.00
N SER A 144 7.83 0.19 -14.93
CA SER A 144 6.95 0.49 -16.07
C SER A 144 7.73 1.10 -17.25
N ALA A 145 8.70 1.98 -16.97
CA ALA A 145 9.58 2.51 -18.01
C ALA A 145 10.41 1.39 -18.69
N ILE A 146 10.94 0.45 -17.91
CA ILE A 146 11.67 -0.72 -18.45
C ILE A 146 10.74 -1.60 -19.30
N GLY A 147 9.52 -1.87 -18.82
CA GLY A 147 8.51 -2.62 -19.57
C GLY A 147 8.14 -1.95 -20.89
N ALA A 148 7.92 -0.65 -20.87
CA ALA A 148 7.61 0.15 -22.05
C ALA A 148 8.76 0.10 -23.09
N MET A 149 10.01 0.23 -22.66
CA MET A 149 11.18 0.07 -23.55
C MET A 149 11.20 -1.31 -24.20
N GLY A 150 10.91 -2.37 -23.45
CA GLY A 150 10.80 -3.75 -23.94
C GLY A 150 9.70 -3.92 -24.99
N VAL A 151 8.50 -3.44 -24.69
CA VAL A 151 7.34 -3.48 -25.60
C VAL A 151 7.62 -2.72 -26.90
N MET A 152 8.14 -1.50 -26.80
CA MET A 152 8.47 -0.68 -27.97
C MET A 152 9.50 -1.37 -28.89
N LYS A 153 10.48 -2.03 -28.31
CA LYS A 153 11.48 -2.79 -29.03
C LYS A 153 10.87 -3.99 -29.76
N LEU A 154 9.97 -4.73 -29.12
CA LEU A 154 9.28 -5.86 -29.76
C LEU A 154 8.40 -5.39 -30.92
N ILE A 155 7.71 -4.26 -30.78
CA ILE A 155 6.90 -3.67 -31.86
C ILE A 155 7.79 -3.30 -33.03
N ARG A 156 8.89 -2.56 -32.79
CA ARG A 156 9.82 -2.11 -33.84
C ARG A 156 10.49 -3.27 -34.58
N ARG A 157 10.77 -4.37 -33.87
CA ARG A 157 11.38 -5.58 -34.45
C ARG A 157 10.37 -6.52 -35.12
N GLY A 158 9.09 -6.19 -35.14
CA GLY A 158 8.04 -7.03 -35.69
C GLY A 158 7.83 -8.36 -34.99
N LYS A 159 8.34 -8.53 -33.74
CA LYS A 159 8.17 -9.75 -32.94
C LYS A 159 6.79 -9.85 -32.31
N SER A 160 5.76 -9.82 -33.15
CA SER A 160 4.35 -9.79 -32.73
C SER A 160 3.94 -10.99 -31.88
N ARG A 161 4.47 -12.18 -32.13
CA ARG A 161 4.16 -13.39 -31.37
C ARG A 161 4.61 -13.28 -29.91
N THR A 162 5.86 -12.87 -29.66
CA THR A 162 6.39 -12.67 -28.31
C THR A 162 5.61 -11.57 -27.59
N LEU A 163 5.40 -10.41 -28.26
CA LEU A 163 4.62 -9.31 -27.71
C LEU A 163 3.24 -9.78 -27.25
N LYS A 164 2.53 -10.54 -28.07
CA LYS A 164 1.21 -11.06 -27.76
C LYS A 164 1.19 -11.87 -26.47
N TRP A 165 2.10 -12.83 -26.33
CA TRP A 165 2.11 -13.70 -25.16
C TRP A 165 2.49 -12.98 -23.86
N ILE A 166 3.45 -12.05 -23.89
CA ILE A 166 3.92 -11.35 -22.68
C ILE A 166 2.93 -10.30 -22.15
N ILE A 167 1.98 -9.82 -22.97
CA ILE A 167 0.98 -8.84 -22.54
C ILE A 167 -0.44 -9.39 -22.51
N VAL A 168 -0.86 -10.22 -23.48
CA VAL A 168 -2.22 -10.74 -23.54
C VAL A 168 -2.48 -11.77 -22.45
N GLY A 169 -1.54 -12.69 -22.19
CA GLY A 169 -1.69 -13.68 -21.12
C GLY A 169 -1.96 -13.06 -19.74
N PRO A 170 -1.07 -12.20 -19.24
CA PRO A 170 -1.29 -11.47 -17.99
C PRO A 170 -2.57 -10.61 -17.99
N THR A 171 -2.92 -9.97 -19.12
CA THR A 171 -4.16 -9.19 -19.23
C THR A 171 -5.39 -10.05 -19.03
N LEU A 172 -5.47 -11.18 -19.74
CA LEU A 172 -6.58 -12.11 -19.58
C LEU A 172 -6.68 -12.66 -18.16
N LEU A 173 -5.54 -13.00 -17.58
CA LEU A 173 -5.50 -13.46 -16.18
C LEU A 173 -6.06 -12.40 -15.22
N LEU A 174 -5.66 -11.13 -15.36
CA LEU A 174 -6.16 -10.03 -14.54
C LEU A 174 -7.67 -9.81 -14.74
N TRP A 175 -8.13 -9.74 -15.99
CA TRP A 175 -9.54 -9.50 -16.27
C TRP A 175 -10.43 -10.67 -15.81
N LEU A 176 -9.96 -11.93 -15.96
CA LEU A 176 -10.61 -13.10 -15.41
C LEU A 176 -10.64 -13.07 -13.88
N ALA A 177 -9.56 -12.62 -13.24
CA ALA A 177 -9.53 -12.47 -11.79
C ALA A 177 -10.56 -11.44 -11.30
N TYR A 178 -10.75 -10.33 -12.01
CA TYR A 178 -11.80 -9.35 -11.69
C TYR A 178 -13.21 -9.94 -11.85
N VAL A 179 -13.46 -10.66 -12.96
CA VAL A 179 -14.73 -11.36 -13.16
C VAL A 179 -14.95 -12.42 -12.08
N ALA A 180 -13.95 -13.25 -11.79
CA ALA A 180 -14.05 -14.27 -10.75
C ALA A 180 -14.28 -13.63 -9.36
N GLY A 181 -13.56 -12.56 -9.04
CA GLY A 181 -13.71 -11.81 -7.79
C GLY A 181 -15.12 -11.25 -7.59
N SER A 182 -15.80 -10.83 -8.67
CA SER A 182 -17.15 -10.31 -8.59
C SER A 182 -18.20 -11.35 -8.12
N PHE A 183 -17.97 -12.65 -8.33
CA PHE A 183 -18.85 -13.71 -7.82
C PHE A 183 -18.75 -13.92 -6.32
N PHE A 184 -17.63 -13.52 -5.70
CA PHE A 184 -17.42 -13.60 -4.26
C PHE A 184 -17.76 -12.29 -3.53
N ALA A 185 -18.01 -11.23 -4.29
CA ALA A 185 -18.38 -9.94 -3.71
C ALA A 185 -19.88 -9.96 -3.32
N PRO A 186 -20.25 -9.58 -2.08
CA PRO A 186 -21.61 -9.69 -1.57
C PRO A 186 -22.59 -8.65 -2.15
N TRP A 187 -22.16 -7.81 -3.08
CA TRP A 187 -22.87 -6.58 -3.45
C TRP A 187 -23.63 -6.61 -4.78
N GLY A 188 -23.83 -7.77 -5.37
CA GLY A 188 -24.74 -7.92 -6.49
C GLY A 188 -24.09 -8.21 -7.84
N PHE A 189 -24.85 -7.98 -8.89
CA PHE A 189 -24.52 -8.38 -10.26
C PHE A 189 -23.82 -7.23 -11.00
N TYR A 190 -22.58 -7.47 -11.41
CA TYR A 190 -21.75 -6.50 -12.10
C TYR A 190 -21.95 -6.53 -13.63
N PHE A 191 -23.16 -6.24 -14.09
CA PHE A 191 -23.49 -6.28 -15.52
C PHE A 191 -22.56 -5.45 -16.37
N LEU A 192 -22.28 -4.21 -15.92
CA LEU A 192 -21.40 -3.27 -16.64
C LEU A 192 -19.97 -3.85 -16.78
N LEU A 193 -19.44 -4.46 -15.70
CA LEU A 193 -18.15 -5.12 -15.73
C LEU A 193 -18.08 -6.20 -16.80
N TYR A 194 -19.09 -7.09 -16.86
CA TYR A 194 -19.10 -8.21 -17.80
C TYR A 194 -19.21 -7.73 -19.25
N VAL A 195 -20.05 -6.73 -19.52
CA VAL A 195 -20.20 -6.13 -20.86
C VAL A 195 -18.89 -5.49 -21.31
N VAL A 196 -18.25 -4.69 -20.45
CA VAL A 196 -17.02 -4.01 -20.79
C VAL A 196 -15.86 -5.00 -20.99
N VAL A 197 -15.76 -6.04 -20.15
CA VAL A 197 -14.76 -7.11 -20.34
C VAL A 197 -14.99 -7.83 -21.66
N ALA A 198 -16.23 -8.19 -22.00
CA ALA A 198 -16.54 -8.86 -23.27
C ALA A 198 -16.13 -7.99 -24.47
N ILE A 199 -16.49 -6.70 -24.48
CA ILE A 199 -16.09 -5.77 -25.53
C ILE A 199 -14.57 -5.66 -25.61
N ALA A 200 -13.88 -5.49 -24.49
CA ALA A 200 -12.43 -5.36 -24.44
C ALA A 200 -11.74 -6.63 -25.00
N VAL A 201 -12.25 -7.83 -24.67
CA VAL A 201 -11.74 -9.11 -25.21
C VAL A 201 -11.96 -9.19 -26.72
N LEU A 202 -13.15 -8.83 -27.22
CA LEU A 202 -13.42 -8.82 -28.67
C LEU A 202 -12.48 -7.87 -29.44
N LEU A 203 -12.29 -6.66 -28.92
CA LEU A 203 -11.36 -5.68 -29.51
C LEU A 203 -9.92 -6.18 -29.48
N MET A 204 -9.51 -6.80 -28.37
CA MET A 204 -8.19 -7.40 -28.21
C MET A 204 -7.96 -8.54 -29.21
N LEU A 205 -8.94 -9.44 -29.39
CA LEU A 205 -8.88 -10.50 -30.38
C LEU A 205 -8.79 -9.93 -31.80
N HIS A 206 -9.60 -8.91 -32.13
CA HIS A 206 -9.50 -8.22 -33.41
C HIS A 206 -8.09 -7.65 -33.66
N ALA A 207 -7.51 -6.96 -32.65
CA ALA A 207 -6.16 -6.44 -32.76
C ALA A 207 -5.09 -7.56 -32.86
N TRP A 208 -5.33 -8.69 -32.20
CA TRP A 208 -4.50 -9.87 -32.28
C TRP A 208 -4.41 -10.41 -33.73
N PHE A 209 -5.53 -10.55 -34.42
CA PHE A 209 -5.57 -11.08 -35.78
C PHE A 209 -5.05 -10.08 -36.82
N THR A 210 -5.26 -8.79 -36.62
CA THR A 210 -4.77 -7.73 -37.55
C THR A 210 -3.28 -7.43 -37.42
N ARG A 211 -2.55 -8.09 -36.51
CA ARG A 211 -1.10 -7.95 -36.28
C ARG A 211 -0.63 -6.51 -35.98
N ARG A 212 -1.50 -5.64 -35.50
CA ARG A 212 -1.19 -4.23 -35.19
C ARG A 212 -0.78 -4.08 -33.71
N GLY A 213 0.52 -4.20 -33.41
CA GLY A 213 1.05 -4.19 -32.07
C GLY A 213 0.67 -2.93 -31.26
N TYR A 214 0.71 -1.75 -31.86
CA TYR A 214 0.29 -0.51 -31.17
C TYR A 214 -1.19 -0.54 -30.78
N ARG A 215 -2.08 -0.96 -31.68
CA ARG A 215 -3.51 -1.07 -31.36
C ARG A 215 -3.77 -2.06 -30.23
N LEU A 216 -3.05 -3.19 -30.24
CA LEU A 216 -3.17 -4.18 -29.18
C LEU A 216 -2.80 -3.57 -27.81
N VAL A 217 -1.66 -2.88 -27.72
CA VAL A 217 -1.23 -2.20 -26.49
C VAL A 217 -2.25 -1.14 -26.06
N THR A 218 -2.73 -0.31 -26.99
CA THR A 218 -3.73 0.73 -26.67
C THR A 218 -5.03 0.13 -26.11
N ILE A 219 -5.54 -0.94 -26.71
CA ILE A 219 -6.75 -1.62 -26.24
C ILE A 219 -6.55 -2.18 -24.84
N ILE A 220 -5.39 -2.79 -24.58
CA ILE A 220 -5.07 -3.34 -23.25
C ILE A 220 -4.98 -2.22 -22.20
N VAL A 221 -4.32 -1.09 -22.51
CA VAL A 221 -4.23 0.05 -21.62
C VAL A 221 -5.62 0.59 -21.29
N LEU A 222 -6.39 0.97 -22.32
CA LEU A 222 -7.71 1.59 -22.11
C LEU A 222 -8.69 0.59 -21.49
N GLY A 223 -8.72 -0.65 -21.95
CA GLY A 223 -9.57 -1.69 -21.40
C GLY A 223 -9.28 -1.95 -19.92
N THR A 224 -8.00 -2.09 -19.56
CA THR A 224 -7.62 -2.29 -18.16
C THR A 224 -7.96 -1.08 -17.30
N MET A 225 -7.76 0.14 -17.78
CA MET A 225 -8.14 1.37 -17.04
C MET A 225 -9.65 1.40 -16.77
N VAL A 226 -10.48 1.18 -17.80
CA VAL A 226 -11.93 1.21 -17.64
C VAL A 226 -12.41 0.08 -16.72
N ILE A 227 -11.95 -1.15 -16.95
CA ILE A 227 -12.33 -2.32 -16.13
C ILE A 227 -11.91 -2.13 -14.67
N SER A 228 -10.67 -1.68 -14.43
CA SER A 228 -10.19 -1.43 -13.06
C SER A 228 -10.97 -0.29 -12.38
N SER A 229 -11.36 0.75 -13.13
CA SER A 229 -12.20 1.83 -12.58
C SER A 229 -13.57 1.31 -12.13
N ILE A 230 -14.21 0.45 -12.91
CA ILE A 230 -15.48 -0.17 -12.54
C ILE A 230 -15.30 -1.02 -11.26
N VAL A 231 -14.25 -1.86 -11.21
CA VAL A 231 -13.96 -2.69 -10.03
C VAL A 231 -13.69 -1.85 -8.78
N VAL A 232 -13.00 -0.71 -8.93
CA VAL A 232 -12.74 0.20 -7.80
C VAL A 232 -14.04 0.87 -7.33
N VAL A 233 -14.83 1.41 -8.24
CA VAL A 233 -16.04 2.16 -7.86
C VAL A 233 -17.12 1.22 -7.34
N GLU A 234 -17.42 0.14 -8.04
CA GLU A 234 -18.51 -0.76 -7.66
C GLU A 234 -18.11 -1.82 -6.63
N GLY A 235 -16.85 -2.25 -6.63
CA GLY A 235 -16.34 -3.30 -5.75
C GLY A 235 -15.72 -2.79 -4.45
N LEU A 236 -14.84 -1.80 -4.51
CA LEU A 236 -14.13 -1.32 -3.32
C LEU A 236 -14.94 -0.32 -2.49
N GLU A 237 -15.80 0.48 -3.09
CA GLU A 237 -16.57 1.49 -2.34
C GLU A 237 -17.44 0.85 -1.24
N PRO A 238 -18.27 -0.17 -1.51
CA PRO A 238 -19.03 -0.86 -0.48
C PRO A 238 -18.16 -1.49 0.60
N PHE A 239 -17.02 -2.07 0.21
CA PHE A 239 -16.08 -2.67 1.14
C PHE A 239 -15.42 -1.61 2.06
N ILE A 240 -15.04 -0.47 1.51
CA ILE A 240 -14.50 0.66 2.29
C ILE A 240 -15.56 1.21 3.23
N LYS A 241 -16.80 1.41 2.78
CA LYS A 241 -17.91 1.85 3.62
C LYS A 241 -18.13 0.91 4.81
N GLN A 242 -18.18 -0.40 4.57
CA GLN A 242 -18.34 -1.39 5.62
C GLN A 242 -17.20 -1.37 6.66
N ARG A 243 -15.96 -1.09 6.23
CA ARG A 243 -14.79 -1.03 7.12
C ARG A 243 -14.57 0.34 7.74
N SER A 244 -15.17 1.38 7.20
CA SER A 244 -14.98 2.75 7.70
C SER A 244 -15.73 3.05 8.98
N ASN A 245 -16.62 2.16 9.44
CA ASN A 245 -17.54 2.39 10.55
C ASN A 245 -18.41 3.65 10.38
N ILE A 246 -18.64 4.11 9.13
CA ILE A 246 -19.47 5.29 8.86
C ILE A 246 -20.90 5.09 9.36
N ASP A 247 -21.38 3.85 9.41
CA ASP A 247 -22.71 3.48 9.85
C ASP A 247 -22.93 3.72 11.37
N VAL A 248 -21.85 3.87 12.17
CA VAL A 248 -21.97 4.19 13.58
C VAL A 248 -22.12 5.68 13.83
N VAL A 249 -21.87 6.55 12.85
CA VAL A 249 -21.92 8.01 12.99
C VAL A 249 -23.28 8.49 13.53
N PRO A 250 -24.45 8.11 12.96
CA PRO A 250 -25.73 8.59 13.45
C PRO A 250 -26.02 8.16 14.90
N VAL A 251 -25.48 7.01 15.33
CA VAL A 251 -25.64 6.50 16.70
C VAL A 251 -24.74 7.27 17.66
N VAL A 252 -23.50 7.51 17.25
CA VAL A 252 -22.52 8.27 18.06
C VAL A 252 -22.93 9.72 18.21
N ASP A 253 -23.38 10.38 17.13
CA ASP A 253 -23.81 11.79 17.17
C ASP A 253 -25.07 12.03 18.06
N SER A 254 -25.82 10.97 18.30
CA SER A 254 -26.98 11.04 19.20
C SER A 254 -26.62 10.88 20.69
N TYR A 255 -25.35 10.65 21.01
CA TYR A 255 -24.89 10.33 22.35
C TYR A 255 -23.90 11.38 22.87
N ASP A 256 -24.21 11.92 24.05
CA ASP A 256 -23.35 12.88 24.74
C ASP A 256 -22.70 12.21 25.97
N GLY A 257 -21.52 11.62 25.74
CA GLY A 257 -20.78 10.91 26.77
C GLY A 257 -19.50 10.27 26.25
N ASP A 258 -18.85 9.48 27.12
CA ASP A 258 -17.60 8.81 26.74
C ASP A 258 -17.87 7.62 25.83
N ILE A 259 -17.08 7.52 24.75
CA ILE A 259 -17.18 6.48 23.74
C ILE A 259 -15.94 5.59 23.80
N TYR A 260 -16.18 4.29 23.89
CA TYR A 260 -15.14 3.28 23.98
C TYR A 260 -15.15 2.34 22.78
N TYR A 261 -14.01 1.79 22.43
CA TYR A 261 -13.85 0.79 21.37
C TYR A 261 -13.16 -0.45 21.94
N TYR A 262 -13.86 -1.59 21.91
CA TYR A 262 -13.39 -2.83 22.53
C TYR A 262 -12.36 -3.55 21.65
N ASN A 263 -11.25 -3.93 22.26
CA ASN A 263 -10.18 -4.76 21.70
C ASN A 263 -9.72 -4.37 20.28
N GLY A 264 -9.69 -3.07 20.01
CA GLY A 264 -9.29 -2.52 18.74
C GLY A 264 -9.32 -1.00 18.76
N TYR A 265 -9.13 -0.41 17.60
CA TYR A 265 -9.24 1.03 17.39
C TYR A 265 -9.56 1.33 15.93
N SER A 266 -10.48 2.23 15.71
CA SER A 266 -10.85 2.68 14.37
C SER A 266 -10.58 4.17 14.20
N THR A 267 -9.49 4.51 13.51
CA THR A 267 -9.19 5.90 13.14
C THR A 267 -10.28 6.48 12.25
N ALA A 268 -10.93 5.64 11.42
CA ALA A 268 -12.04 6.05 10.59
C ALA A 268 -13.26 6.45 11.43
N ALA A 269 -13.60 5.70 12.50
CA ALA A 269 -14.68 6.07 13.40
C ALA A 269 -14.42 7.44 14.05
N VAL A 270 -13.20 7.68 14.55
CA VAL A 270 -12.81 9.00 15.11
C VAL A 270 -12.94 10.10 14.07
N TYR A 271 -12.46 9.85 12.85
CA TYR A 271 -12.50 10.84 11.76
C TYR A 271 -13.93 11.23 11.37
N TYR A 272 -14.80 10.23 11.16
CA TYR A 272 -16.15 10.48 10.68
C TYR A 272 -17.10 11.00 11.75
N THR A 273 -16.90 10.60 13.02
CA THR A 273 -17.75 11.09 14.13
C THR A 273 -17.24 12.41 14.70
N GLY A 274 -15.96 12.74 14.53
CA GLY A 274 -15.34 13.89 15.20
C GLY A 274 -15.22 13.74 16.72
N HIS A 275 -15.67 12.59 17.29
CA HIS A 275 -15.62 12.32 18.71
C HIS A 275 -14.32 11.63 19.12
N LYS A 276 -13.90 11.89 20.37
CA LYS A 276 -12.81 11.15 21.01
C LYS A 276 -13.29 9.75 21.35
N ILE A 277 -12.59 8.73 20.88
CA ILE A 277 -12.88 7.33 21.16
C ILE A 277 -11.72 6.73 21.94
N ILE A 278 -12.01 6.15 23.10
CA ILE A 278 -11.03 5.56 24.01
C ILE A 278 -10.91 4.06 23.70
N LYS A 279 -9.69 3.56 23.56
CA LYS A 279 -9.47 2.14 23.32
C LYS A 279 -9.56 1.35 24.62
N ILE A 280 -10.29 0.21 24.58
CA ILE A 280 -10.23 -0.80 25.65
C ILE A 280 -9.34 -1.95 25.15
N ASN A 281 -8.30 -2.25 25.90
CA ASN A 281 -7.49 -3.44 25.67
C ASN A 281 -8.13 -4.62 26.39
N GLY A 282 -8.51 -5.67 25.62
CA GLY A 282 -9.05 -6.90 26.20
C GLY A 282 -8.03 -7.65 27.07
N ASP A 283 -8.51 -8.58 27.89
CA ASP A 283 -7.67 -9.43 28.75
C ASP A 283 -6.77 -10.34 27.91
N GLU A 284 -5.48 -10.05 27.90
CA GLU A 284 -4.47 -10.80 27.15
C GLU A 284 -4.31 -12.26 27.63
N SER A 285 -4.74 -12.57 28.86
CA SER A 285 -4.62 -13.93 29.44
C SER A 285 -5.54 -14.96 28.76
N ARG A 286 -6.57 -14.47 28.05
CA ARG A 286 -7.59 -15.29 27.37
C ARG A 286 -7.28 -15.55 25.89
N TRP A 287 -6.16 -15.06 25.37
CA TRP A 287 -5.83 -15.19 23.96
C TRP A 287 -5.23 -16.55 23.64
N ASP A 288 -5.81 -17.26 22.67
CA ASP A 288 -5.28 -18.51 22.11
C ASP A 288 -4.06 -18.24 21.17
N ASP A 289 -3.52 -19.30 20.57
CA ASP A 289 -2.34 -19.19 19.69
C ASP A 289 -2.56 -18.29 18.45
N ARG A 290 -3.80 -18.13 17.98
CA ARG A 290 -4.15 -17.17 16.92
C ARG A 290 -4.07 -15.73 17.44
N ASP A 291 -4.26 -15.54 18.72
CA ASP A 291 -4.24 -14.24 19.37
C ASP A 291 -2.81 -13.78 19.73
N LYS A 292 -1.81 -14.67 19.62
CA LYS A 292 -0.38 -14.26 19.75
C LYS A 292 0.01 -13.19 18.74
N LEU A 293 -0.58 -13.22 17.53
CA LEU A 293 -0.42 -12.16 16.53
C LEU A 293 -1.10 -10.85 16.97
N LYS A 294 -2.30 -10.95 17.57
CA LYS A 294 -3.01 -9.81 18.16
C LYS A 294 -2.26 -9.22 19.35
N LYS A 295 -1.62 -10.05 20.18
CA LYS A 295 -0.78 -9.61 21.29
C LYS A 295 0.36 -8.72 20.81
N ARG A 296 1.07 -9.13 19.75
CA ARG A 296 2.14 -8.32 19.15
C ARG A 296 1.60 -7.01 18.56
N SER A 297 0.42 -7.03 17.95
CA SER A 297 -0.25 -5.83 17.46
C SER A 297 -0.66 -4.90 18.61
N ALA A 298 -1.13 -5.45 19.75
CA ALA A 298 -1.46 -4.67 20.94
C ALA A 298 -0.23 -4.02 21.57
N GLU A 299 0.90 -4.76 21.66
CA GLU A 299 2.17 -4.20 22.14
C GLU A 299 2.67 -3.07 21.23
N TRP A 300 2.51 -3.23 19.90
CA TRP A 300 2.83 -2.18 18.96
C TRP A 300 1.92 -0.95 19.16
N SER A 301 0.62 -1.15 19.35
CA SER A 301 -0.34 -0.05 19.53
C SER A 301 -0.11 0.75 20.81
N LYS A 302 0.52 0.17 21.86
CA LYS A 302 0.96 0.91 23.05
C LYS A 302 1.99 2.01 22.78
N LYS A 303 2.66 1.95 21.60
CA LYS A 303 3.62 2.98 21.18
C LYS A 303 2.96 4.20 20.57
N TYR A 304 1.68 4.15 20.23
CA TYR A 304 0.93 5.29 19.75
C TYR A 304 0.39 6.09 20.94
N LEU A 305 0.43 7.40 20.82
CA LEU A 305 -0.13 8.35 21.81
C LEU A 305 -1.65 8.40 21.68
N MET A 306 -2.34 7.30 21.99
CA MET A 306 -3.78 7.25 22.06
C MET A 306 -4.23 6.92 23.47
N GLU A 307 -5.35 7.48 23.90
CA GLU A 307 -5.95 7.16 25.18
C GLU A 307 -6.48 5.73 25.17
N GLN A 308 -6.12 4.98 26.19
CA GLN A 308 -6.51 3.59 26.34
C GLN A 308 -6.72 3.26 27.80
N VAL A 309 -7.64 2.34 28.05
CA VAL A 309 -7.94 1.75 29.37
C VAL A 309 -7.88 0.22 29.26
N ASN A 310 -7.57 -0.44 30.36
CA ASN A 310 -7.69 -1.90 30.45
C ASN A 310 -9.12 -2.31 30.87
N GLU A 311 -9.44 -3.62 30.78
CA GLU A 311 -10.79 -4.12 31.15
C GLU A 311 -11.13 -3.84 32.61
N GLU A 312 -10.19 -3.90 33.57
CA GLU A 312 -10.43 -3.63 34.95
C GLU A 312 -10.83 -2.17 35.22
N GLU A 313 -10.12 -1.24 34.55
CA GLU A 313 -10.43 0.19 34.62
C GLU A 313 -11.79 0.47 33.98
N PHE A 314 -12.09 -0.14 32.85
CA PHE A 314 -13.38 -0.01 32.20
C PHE A 314 -14.53 -0.55 33.06
N ASN A 315 -14.37 -1.70 33.71
CA ASN A 315 -15.34 -2.27 34.63
C ASN A 315 -15.59 -1.36 35.83
N LYS A 316 -14.58 -0.67 36.35
CA LYS A 316 -14.74 0.35 37.42
C LYS A 316 -15.57 1.54 36.94
N ILE A 317 -15.37 1.97 35.66
CA ILE A 317 -16.14 3.05 35.04
C ILE A 317 -17.61 2.64 34.93
N ILE A 318 -17.91 1.43 34.46
CA ILE A 318 -19.28 0.90 34.39
C ILE A 318 -19.91 0.82 35.81
N ALA A 319 -19.17 0.29 36.78
CA ALA A 319 -19.63 0.15 38.16
C ALA A 319 -19.93 1.49 38.84
N SER A 320 -19.34 2.59 38.38
CA SER A 320 -19.64 3.94 38.85
C SER A 320 -21.03 4.47 38.43
N GLY A 321 -21.74 3.74 37.57
CA GLY A 321 -23.04 4.14 37.03
C GLY A 321 -22.98 5.23 35.94
N LYS A 322 -21.79 5.57 35.45
CA LYS A 322 -21.63 6.53 34.36
C LYS A 322 -22.10 5.89 33.05
N PRO A 323 -23.01 6.52 32.31
CA PRO A 323 -23.42 6.01 31.02
C PRO A 323 -22.22 6.05 30.03
N VAL A 324 -22.00 4.95 29.33
CA VAL A 324 -20.93 4.81 28.35
C VAL A 324 -21.45 4.20 27.05
N MET A 325 -20.93 4.63 25.92
CA MET A 325 -21.18 3.98 24.65
C MET A 325 -20.00 3.06 24.32
N LEU A 326 -20.29 1.82 23.95
CA LEU A 326 -19.28 0.84 23.60
C LEU A 326 -19.46 0.36 22.15
N ILE A 327 -18.43 0.53 21.33
CA ILE A 327 -18.34 -0.02 19.98
C ILE A 327 -17.60 -1.35 20.06
N VAL A 328 -18.31 -2.45 19.74
CA VAL A 328 -17.75 -3.80 19.74
C VAL A 328 -17.69 -4.32 18.30
N PRO A 329 -16.51 -4.65 17.75
CA PRO A 329 -16.41 -5.28 16.44
C PRO A 329 -17.15 -6.62 16.41
N LYS A 330 -17.81 -6.95 15.27
CA LYS A 330 -18.57 -8.22 15.14
C LYS A 330 -17.77 -9.46 15.52
N GLY A 331 -16.48 -9.48 15.20
CA GLY A 331 -15.59 -10.59 15.55
C GLY A 331 -15.31 -10.73 17.04
N GLU A 332 -15.48 -9.67 17.83
CA GLU A 332 -15.17 -9.62 19.26
C GLU A 332 -16.43 -9.78 20.14
N ILE A 333 -17.64 -9.82 19.57
CA ILE A 333 -18.90 -9.92 20.35
C ILE A 333 -18.93 -11.17 21.23
N LYS A 334 -18.39 -12.30 20.77
CA LYS A 334 -18.36 -13.54 21.56
C LYS A 334 -17.44 -13.39 22.78
N HIS A 335 -16.27 -12.79 22.59
CA HIS A 335 -15.31 -12.55 23.67
C HIS A 335 -15.88 -11.53 24.68
N PHE A 336 -16.46 -10.45 24.20
CA PHE A 336 -17.07 -9.46 25.07
C PHE A 336 -18.20 -10.03 25.95
N ARG A 337 -19.09 -10.88 25.40
CA ARG A 337 -20.17 -11.52 26.17
C ARG A 337 -19.69 -12.55 27.20
N GLN A 338 -18.47 -13.03 27.11
CA GLN A 338 -17.87 -13.95 28.07
C GLN A 338 -17.14 -13.22 29.20
N SER A 339 -16.78 -11.94 28.98
CA SER A 339 -16.09 -11.09 29.95
C SER A 339 -17.04 -10.20 30.76
N SER A 340 -18.25 -9.97 30.26
CA SER A 340 -19.35 -9.26 30.99
C SER A 340 -20.23 -10.24 31.77
#